data_cde1733d98d859ac6351d55bcf62868a
#
_entry.id   cde1733d98d859ac6351d55bcf62868a
#
_cell.length_a   1.000
_cell.length_b   1.000
_cell.length_c   1.000
_cell.angle_alpha   90.00
_cell.angle_beta   90.00
_cell.angle_gamma   90.00
#
_symmetry.space_group_name_H-M   'P 1'
#
loop_
_entity.id
_entity.type
_entity.pdbx_description
1 polymer ?
#
loop_
_entity_poly.entity_id
_entity_poly.type
_entity_poly.pdbx_seq_one_letter_code
_entity_poly.pdbx_strand_id
1 'polypeptide(L)'
;MTDAVRADDARLADRIRSGDTEALGELYDRYGGTAVATAHRVVGSREEAEDVVHDAFVTVWRKIDRFDADRGSLRAWLMTVVRNRAIDRIRARRSTVDVDDADERSLLRTGPNPTWEEVATRTSTTELRAAIATLPDEQRRSVELAYFEGYTYREVATLTGVPPGTANGRLRLALAKLRDALSDSSAAPHAARATSFSEEATS
;
A
#
# COMPACT_ATOMS: atom_id res chain seq x y z
N MET A 1 4.76 -0.36 -15.08
CA MET A 1 5.59 0.78 -14.56
C MET A 1 6.83 0.82 -15.43
N THR A 2 7.09 1.91 -16.10
CA THR A 2 8.17 2.04 -17.10
C THR A 2 9.52 1.96 -16.39
N ASP A 3 10.54 1.34 -17.01
CA ASP A 3 11.92 1.22 -16.46
C ASP A 3 12.51 2.60 -16.09
N ALA A 4 12.09 3.66 -16.78
CA ALA A 4 12.45 5.04 -16.46
C ALA A 4 12.02 5.49 -15.05
N VAL A 5 10.82 5.10 -14.57
CA VAL A 5 10.33 5.45 -13.23
C VAL A 5 11.11 4.71 -12.15
N ARG A 6 11.48 3.44 -12.40
CA ARG A 6 12.32 2.67 -11.46
C ARG A 6 13.72 3.25 -11.34
N ALA A 7 14.31 3.66 -12.46
CA ALA A 7 15.64 4.28 -12.47
C ALA A 7 15.63 5.65 -11.76
N ASP A 8 14.53 6.40 -11.85
CA ASP A 8 14.37 7.67 -11.15
C ASP A 8 14.17 7.46 -9.63
N ASP A 9 13.34 6.49 -9.24
CA ASP A 9 13.16 6.08 -7.84
C ASP A 9 14.47 5.60 -7.20
N ALA A 10 15.26 4.80 -7.91
CA ALA A 10 16.55 4.32 -7.44
C ALA A 10 17.54 5.48 -7.21
N ARG A 11 17.65 6.40 -8.18
CA ARG A 11 18.50 7.60 -8.04
C ARG A 11 18.09 8.49 -6.88
N LEU A 12 16.78 8.70 -6.70
CA LEU A 12 16.27 9.49 -5.59
C LEU A 12 16.58 8.81 -4.24
N ALA A 13 16.42 7.51 -4.16
CA ALA A 13 16.77 6.73 -2.96
C ALA A 13 18.28 6.79 -2.65
N ASP A 14 19.15 6.73 -3.67
CA ASP A 14 20.60 6.84 -3.49
C ASP A 14 21.02 8.22 -2.99
N ARG A 15 20.40 9.29 -3.50
CA ARG A 15 20.62 10.64 -2.99
C ARG A 15 20.19 10.77 -1.51
N ILE A 16 19.01 10.26 -1.15
CA ILE A 16 18.55 10.24 0.25
C ILE A 16 19.53 9.43 1.12
N ARG A 17 20.02 8.30 0.64
CA ARG A 17 20.99 7.44 1.34
C ARG A 17 22.33 8.14 1.57
N SER A 18 22.75 9.00 0.65
CA SER A 18 23.94 9.84 0.81
C SER A 18 23.76 11.06 1.74
N GLY A 19 22.57 11.24 2.31
CA GLY A 19 22.27 12.35 3.22
C GLY A 19 21.82 13.64 2.52
N ASP A 20 21.41 13.58 1.25
CA ASP A 20 20.86 14.72 0.51
C ASP A 20 19.45 15.06 0.99
N THR A 21 19.34 16.14 1.77
CA THR A 21 18.07 16.63 2.31
C THR A 21 17.13 17.19 1.23
N GLU A 22 17.68 17.70 0.12
CA GLU A 22 16.87 18.19 -1.01
C GLU A 22 16.16 17.02 -1.69
N ALA A 23 16.80 15.85 -1.77
CA ALA A 23 16.16 14.64 -2.29
C ALA A 23 14.99 14.18 -1.41
N LEU A 24 15.07 14.35 -0.09
CA LEU A 24 13.93 14.10 0.79
C LEU A 24 12.79 15.11 0.55
N GLY A 25 13.12 16.37 0.33
CA GLY A 25 12.17 17.42 -0.07
C GLY A 25 11.47 17.06 -1.40
N GLU A 26 12.25 16.64 -2.40
CA GLU A 26 11.70 16.18 -3.69
C GLU A 26 10.74 14.99 -3.53
N LEU A 27 11.07 14.03 -2.68
CA LEU A 27 10.19 12.92 -2.34
C LEU A 27 8.88 13.40 -1.70
N TYR A 28 9.00 14.41 -0.80
CA TYR A 28 7.82 15.00 -0.14
C TYR A 28 6.93 15.75 -1.13
N ASP A 29 7.50 16.59 -1.99
CA ASP A 29 6.75 17.34 -3.01
C ASP A 29 6.01 16.37 -3.97
N ARG A 30 6.65 15.27 -4.34
CA ARG A 30 6.12 14.27 -5.26
C ARG A 30 4.99 13.43 -4.64
N TYR A 31 5.10 13.04 -3.38
CA TYR A 31 4.21 12.04 -2.77
C TYR A 31 3.51 12.49 -1.49
N GLY A 32 3.83 13.66 -0.92
CA GLY A 32 3.28 14.13 0.36
C GLY A 32 1.75 14.23 0.35
N GLY A 33 1.16 14.78 -0.71
CA GLY A 33 -0.30 14.84 -0.84
C GLY A 33 -0.97 13.46 -0.85
N THR A 34 -0.36 12.48 -1.55
CA THR A 34 -0.85 11.10 -1.55
C THR A 34 -0.67 10.43 -0.19
N ALA A 35 0.45 10.70 0.48
CA ALA A 35 0.74 10.22 1.83
C ALA A 35 -0.29 10.71 2.85
N VAL A 36 -0.59 12.02 2.85
CA VAL A 36 -1.63 12.60 3.73
C VAL A 36 -3.00 11.99 3.45
N ALA A 37 -3.39 11.85 2.18
CA ALA A 37 -4.66 11.21 1.83
C ALA A 37 -4.73 9.75 2.27
N THR A 38 -3.60 9.03 2.23
CA THR A 38 -3.50 7.63 2.68
C THR A 38 -3.59 7.53 4.19
N ALA A 39 -2.86 8.38 4.93
CA ALA A 39 -2.92 8.44 6.39
C ALA A 39 -4.32 8.84 6.87
N HIS A 40 -4.92 9.88 6.27
CA HIS A 40 -6.24 10.39 6.64
C HIS A 40 -7.34 9.33 6.55
N ARG A 41 -7.31 8.48 5.51
CA ARG A 41 -8.27 7.35 5.40
C ARG A 41 -8.19 6.37 6.55
N VAL A 42 -7.05 6.29 7.23
CA VAL A 42 -6.81 5.37 8.35
C VAL A 42 -7.12 6.04 9.69
N VAL A 43 -6.58 7.25 9.92
CA VAL A 43 -6.72 7.92 11.24
C VAL A 43 -8.01 8.75 11.38
N GLY A 44 -8.61 9.19 10.26
CA GLY A 44 -9.87 9.94 10.23
C GLY A 44 -9.73 11.44 10.53
N SER A 45 -8.57 11.92 10.95
CA SER A 45 -8.26 13.33 11.23
C SER A 45 -7.14 13.83 10.33
N ARG A 46 -7.30 15.04 9.77
CA ARG A 46 -6.29 15.65 8.91
C ARG A 46 -5.01 16.00 9.69
N GLU A 47 -5.17 16.56 10.87
CA GLU A 47 -4.06 16.91 11.76
C GLU A 47 -3.23 15.67 12.13
N GLU A 48 -3.88 14.60 12.58
CA GLU A 48 -3.19 13.34 12.85
C GLU A 48 -2.57 12.71 11.60
N ALA A 49 -3.16 12.91 10.43
CA ALA A 49 -2.59 12.42 9.17
C ALA A 49 -1.30 13.16 8.79
N GLU A 50 -1.26 14.47 9.00
CA GLU A 50 -0.07 15.29 8.78
C GLU A 50 1.07 14.88 9.73
N ASP A 51 0.78 14.65 11.02
CA ASP A 51 1.73 14.11 12.00
C ASP A 51 2.28 12.74 11.58
N VAL A 52 1.38 11.83 11.18
CA VAL A 52 1.75 10.49 10.70
C VAL A 52 2.67 10.56 9.48
N VAL A 53 2.39 11.47 8.56
CA VAL A 53 3.21 11.65 7.35
C VAL A 53 4.58 12.22 7.72
N HIS A 54 4.64 13.18 8.62
CA HIS A 54 5.92 13.71 9.13
C HIS A 54 6.77 12.58 9.72
N ASP A 55 6.22 11.78 10.62
CA ASP A 55 6.89 10.62 11.23
C ASP A 55 7.31 9.56 10.19
N ALA A 56 6.50 9.37 9.14
CA ALA A 56 6.80 8.45 8.06
C ALA A 56 8.02 8.92 7.26
N PHE A 57 8.10 10.20 6.91
CA PHE A 57 9.26 10.74 6.18
C PHE A 57 10.55 10.71 7.01
N VAL A 58 10.48 10.98 8.32
CA VAL A 58 11.61 10.77 9.25
C VAL A 58 12.03 9.29 9.27
N THR A 59 11.06 8.38 9.22
CA THR A 59 11.35 6.93 9.16
C THR A 59 12.00 6.55 7.83
N VAL A 60 11.54 7.08 6.72
CA VAL A 60 12.13 6.89 5.39
C VAL A 60 13.58 7.35 5.40
N TRP A 61 13.85 8.57 5.87
CA TRP A 61 15.21 9.10 6.01
C TRP A 61 16.13 8.15 6.78
N ARG A 62 15.67 7.63 7.92
CA ARG A 62 16.48 6.77 8.78
C ARG A 62 16.65 5.35 8.26
N LYS A 63 15.74 4.87 7.41
CA LYS A 63 15.67 3.47 6.97
C LYS A 63 15.78 3.29 5.47
N ILE A 64 16.22 4.30 4.74
CA ILE A 64 16.34 4.26 3.27
C ILE A 64 17.26 3.13 2.80
N ASP A 65 18.24 2.72 3.61
CA ASP A 65 19.11 1.57 3.32
C ASP A 65 18.36 0.23 3.15
N ARG A 66 17.12 0.16 3.67
CA ARG A 66 16.25 -1.01 3.53
C ARG A 66 15.41 -1.00 2.25
N PHE A 67 15.41 0.11 1.55
CA PHE A 67 14.73 0.19 0.26
C PHE A 67 15.55 -0.52 -0.81
N ASP A 68 14.87 -1.38 -1.56
CA ASP A 68 15.43 -2.17 -2.66
C ASP A 68 14.56 -1.91 -3.91
N ALA A 69 15.15 -1.24 -4.89
CA ALA A 69 14.45 -0.87 -6.13
C ALA A 69 14.05 -2.08 -6.99
N ASP A 70 14.72 -3.21 -6.83
CA ASP A 70 14.38 -4.46 -7.53
C ASP A 70 13.11 -5.09 -6.97
N ARG A 71 12.77 -4.79 -5.71
CA ARG A 71 11.61 -5.32 -5.00
C ARG A 71 10.35 -4.47 -5.10
N GLY A 72 10.46 -3.23 -5.58
CA GLY A 72 9.31 -2.34 -5.73
C GLY A 72 9.66 -0.87 -5.91
N SER A 73 8.65 -0.02 -6.10
CA SER A 73 8.82 1.42 -6.24
C SER A 73 9.04 2.10 -4.90
N LEU A 74 9.80 3.21 -4.91
CA LEU A 74 10.00 4.06 -3.73
C LEU A 74 8.67 4.60 -3.19
N ARG A 75 7.73 4.91 -4.10
CA ARG A 75 6.36 5.28 -3.75
C ARG A 75 5.65 4.20 -2.96
N ALA A 76 5.65 2.94 -3.43
CA ALA A 76 4.98 1.84 -2.75
C ALA A 76 5.56 1.58 -1.36
N TRP A 77 6.89 1.64 -1.25
CA TRP A 77 7.57 1.51 0.03
C TRP A 77 7.22 2.64 1.01
N LEU A 78 7.25 3.91 0.56
CA LEU A 78 6.81 5.06 1.34
C LEU A 78 5.37 4.90 1.83
N MET A 79 4.42 4.55 0.94
CA MET A 79 3.02 4.39 1.33
C MET A 79 2.83 3.27 2.36
N THR A 80 3.62 2.20 2.28
CA THR A 80 3.64 1.14 3.30
C THR A 80 4.10 1.68 4.65
N VAL A 81 5.13 2.54 4.68
CA VAL A 81 5.60 3.19 5.91
C VAL A 81 4.51 4.09 6.49
N VAL A 82 3.90 4.95 5.66
CA VAL A 82 2.80 5.85 6.05
C VAL A 82 1.63 5.07 6.65
N ARG A 83 1.17 4.03 5.94
CA ARG A 83 0.06 3.21 6.41
C ARG A 83 0.35 2.53 7.74
N ASN A 84 1.56 1.98 7.90
CA ASN A 84 1.96 1.34 9.15
C ASN A 84 1.98 2.34 10.31
N ARG A 85 2.50 3.56 10.09
CA ARG A 85 2.47 4.63 11.11
C ARG A 85 1.04 5.04 11.46
N ALA A 86 0.15 5.16 10.47
CA ALA A 86 -1.25 5.46 10.70
C ALA A 86 -1.95 4.39 11.55
N ILE A 87 -1.69 3.12 11.27
CA ILE A 87 -2.21 2.00 12.07
C ILE A 87 -1.66 2.02 13.49
N ASP A 88 -0.35 2.27 13.65
CA ASP A 88 0.28 2.36 14.97
C ASP A 88 -0.32 3.51 15.79
N ARG A 89 -0.65 4.65 15.15
CA ARG A 89 -1.34 5.79 15.79
C ARG A 89 -2.73 5.39 16.32
N ILE A 90 -3.54 4.68 15.51
CA ILE A 90 -4.87 4.20 15.96
C ILE A 90 -4.73 3.20 17.11
N ARG A 91 -3.75 2.33 17.05
CA ARG A 91 -3.50 1.34 18.12
C ARG A 91 -3.09 2.01 19.42
N ALA A 92 -2.20 3.00 19.37
CA ALA A 92 -1.82 3.78 20.53
C ALA A 92 -3.05 4.45 21.19
N ARG A 93 -4.02 4.96 20.40
CA ARG A 93 -5.29 5.51 20.90
C ARG A 93 -6.17 4.44 21.59
N ARG A 94 -6.15 3.21 21.08
CA ARG A 94 -6.92 2.10 21.69
C ARG A 94 -6.21 1.50 22.91
N SER A 95 -4.88 1.60 22.95
CA SER A 95 -4.01 1.00 23.95
C SER A 95 -3.78 1.88 25.19
N THR A 96 -4.52 2.97 25.40
CA THR A 96 -4.54 3.65 26.68
C THR A 96 -5.09 2.76 27.82
N VAL A 97 -5.36 1.48 27.53
CA VAL A 97 -5.84 0.47 28.48
C VAL A 97 -4.79 -0.62 28.79
N ASP A 98 -3.79 -0.85 27.92
CA ASP A 98 -2.74 -1.86 28.21
C ASP A 98 -1.37 -1.41 27.71
N VAL A 99 -0.49 -1.10 28.67
CA VAL A 99 0.93 -0.79 28.47
C VAL A 99 1.70 -2.11 28.41
N ASP A 100 2.38 -2.34 27.35
CA ASP A 100 3.67 -2.99 27.12
C ASP A 100 3.69 -3.71 25.75
N ASP A 101 4.74 -3.44 24.94
CA ASP A 101 5.13 -4.14 23.71
C ASP A 101 5.12 -3.35 22.38
N ALA A 102 5.21 -2.03 22.39
CA ALA A 102 5.10 -1.24 21.14
C ALA A 102 6.39 -1.21 20.27
N ASP A 103 7.59 -1.32 20.85
CA ASP A 103 8.84 -1.00 20.13
C ASP A 103 9.44 -2.17 19.32
N GLU A 104 9.32 -3.39 19.81
CA GLU A 104 9.92 -4.56 19.15
C GLU A 104 9.06 -5.08 17.98
N ARG A 105 7.74 -4.86 18.06
CA ARG A 105 6.77 -5.29 17.02
C ARG A 105 6.82 -4.45 15.74
N SER A 106 7.22 -3.19 15.84
CA SER A 106 7.38 -2.30 14.66
C SER A 106 8.54 -2.73 13.76
N LEU A 107 9.59 -3.33 14.30
CA LEU A 107 10.78 -3.73 13.56
C LEU A 107 10.62 -5.06 12.80
N LEU A 108 9.72 -5.94 13.27
CA LEU A 108 9.49 -7.27 12.67
C LEU A 108 8.43 -7.25 11.53
N ARG A 109 7.82 -6.10 11.27
CA ARG A 109 6.80 -5.90 10.22
C ARG A 109 7.37 -5.57 8.85
N THR A 110 8.70 -5.64 8.69
CA THR A 110 9.40 -5.32 7.47
C THR A 110 9.58 -6.53 6.56
N GLY A 111 8.51 -6.86 5.84
CA GLY A 111 8.70 -7.34 4.49
C GLY A 111 8.00 -6.31 3.60
N PRO A 112 8.62 -5.76 2.56
CA PRO A 112 7.87 -5.00 1.59
C PRO A 112 6.85 -5.97 1.00
N ASN A 113 5.57 -5.68 1.24
CA ASN A 113 4.53 -6.24 0.41
C ASN A 113 4.18 -5.16 -0.63
N PRO A 114 4.98 -5.04 -1.69
CA PRO A 114 4.84 -3.98 -2.70
C PRO A 114 3.53 -4.11 -3.46
N THR A 115 2.90 -5.25 -3.37
CA THR A 115 1.81 -5.67 -4.22
C THR A 115 0.50 -4.95 -3.95
N TRP A 116 0.20 -4.59 -2.68
CA TRP A 116 -1.08 -3.93 -2.35
C TRP A 116 -1.16 -2.49 -2.86
N GLU A 117 -0.10 -1.71 -2.68
CA GLU A 117 -0.06 -0.31 -3.11
C GLU A 117 -0.07 -0.19 -4.64
N GLU A 118 0.61 -1.11 -5.33
CA GLU A 118 0.57 -1.18 -6.79
C GLU A 118 -0.84 -1.50 -7.31
N VAL A 119 -1.54 -2.39 -6.62
CA VAL A 119 -2.92 -2.78 -6.91
C VAL A 119 -3.88 -1.62 -6.62
N ALA A 120 -3.79 -1.03 -5.42
CA ALA A 120 -4.74 0.00 -4.97
C ALA A 120 -4.63 1.33 -5.71
N THR A 121 -3.47 1.67 -6.29
CA THR A 121 -3.26 2.95 -6.97
C THR A 121 -3.65 2.99 -8.44
N ARG A 122 -3.78 1.83 -9.09
CA ARG A 122 -4.12 1.72 -10.51
C ARG A 122 -5.59 1.41 -10.77
N THR A 123 -6.33 1.08 -9.74
CA THR A 123 -7.66 0.48 -9.86
C THR A 123 -8.71 1.37 -9.20
N SER A 124 -9.87 1.51 -9.83
CA SER A 124 -11.00 2.17 -9.19
C SER A 124 -11.42 1.40 -7.93
N THR A 125 -11.99 2.10 -6.94
CA THR A 125 -12.48 1.46 -5.71
C THR A 125 -13.49 0.35 -6.00
N THR A 126 -14.25 0.47 -7.07
CA THR A 126 -15.28 -0.51 -7.48
C THR A 126 -14.63 -1.78 -8.05
N GLU A 127 -13.64 -1.64 -8.92
CA GLU A 127 -12.90 -2.78 -9.49
C GLU A 127 -12.13 -3.54 -8.40
N LEU A 128 -11.49 -2.82 -7.48
CA LEU A 128 -10.79 -3.41 -6.36
C LEU A 128 -11.75 -4.22 -5.46
N ARG A 129 -12.93 -3.68 -5.14
CA ARG A 129 -13.94 -4.39 -4.37
C ARG A 129 -14.44 -5.63 -5.10
N ALA A 130 -14.69 -5.53 -6.41
CA ALA A 130 -15.08 -6.66 -7.23
C ALA A 130 -14.00 -7.76 -7.22
N ALA A 131 -12.74 -7.39 -7.41
CA ALA A 131 -11.63 -8.34 -7.35
C ALA A 131 -11.47 -9.00 -5.97
N ILE A 132 -11.64 -8.26 -4.88
CA ILE A 132 -11.63 -8.81 -3.51
C ILE A 132 -12.77 -9.81 -3.31
N ALA A 133 -13.95 -9.53 -3.88
CA ALA A 133 -15.11 -10.43 -3.79
C ALA A 133 -14.87 -11.78 -4.49
N THR A 134 -13.96 -11.87 -5.46
CA THR A 134 -13.60 -13.13 -6.13
C THR A 134 -12.64 -14.00 -5.33
N LEU A 135 -12.02 -13.46 -4.28
CA LEU A 135 -11.10 -14.24 -3.44
C LEU A 135 -11.86 -15.31 -2.62
N PRO A 136 -11.26 -16.48 -2.39
CA PRO A 136 -11.74 -17.42 -1.38
C PRO A 136 -11.93 -16.73 -0.03
N ASP A 137 -12.95 -17.11 0.72
CA ASP A 137 -13.37 -16.46 1.97
C ASP A 137 -12.23 -16.27 2.97
N GLU A 138 -11.39 -17.28 3.15
CA GLU A 138 -10.25 -17.21 4.05
C GLU A 138 -9.17 -16.20 3.61
N GLN A 139 -8.95 -16.08 2.30
CA GLN A 139 -8.02 -15.12 1.73
C GLN A 139 -8.60 -13.71 1.81
N ARG A 140 -9.89 -13.56 1.46
CA ARG A 140 -10.62 -12.30 1.57
C ARG A 140 -10.61 -11.79 3.02
N ARG A 141 -10.96 -12.64 3.99
CA ARG A 141 -10.94 -12.26 5.41
C ARG A 141 -9.55 -11.85 5.89
N SER A 142 -8.50 -12.55 5.44
CA SER A 142 -7.13 -12.17 5.78
C SER A 142 -6.74 -10.79 5.21
N VAL A 143 -7.18 -10.48 3.97
CA VAL A 143 -6.97 -9.17 3.35
C VAL A 143 -7.75 -8.07 4.08
N GLU A 144 -9.01 -8.32 4.42
CA GLU A 144 -9.84 -7.38 5.17
C GLU A 144 -9.19 -7.02 6.50
N LEU A 145 -8.84 -8.01 7.29
CA LEU A 145 -8.17 -7.80 8.58
C LEU A 145 -6.85 -7.04 8.43
N ALA A 146 -5.99 -7.45 7.49
CA ALA A 146 -4.67 -6.84 7.36
C ALA A 146 -4.70 -5.44 6.74
N TYR A 147 -5.53 -5.22 5.72
CA TYR A 147 -5.47 -4.00 4.91
C TYR A 147 -6.58 -2.99 5.18
N PHE A 148 -7.73 -3.41 5.66
CA PHE A 148 -8.83 -2.50 6.00
C PHE A 148 -8.97 -2.29 7.50
N GLU A 149 -8.77 -3.33 8.31
CA GLU A 149 -8.87 -3.25 9.76
C GLU A 149 -7.50 -3.01 10.43
N GLY A 150 -6.40 -3.16 9.70
CA GLY A 150 -5.06 -2.77 10.12
C GLY A 150 -4.35 -3.77 11.05
N TYR A 151 -4.78 -5.02 11.09
CA TYR A 151 -4.11 -6.05 11.89
C TYR A 151 -2.79 -6.51 11.27
N THR A 152 -1.79 -6.83 12.12
CA THR A 152 -0.58 -7.51 11.69
C THR A 152 -0.90 -8.94 11.24
N TYR A 153 -0.02 -9.56 10.45
CA TYR A 153 -0.21 -10.97 10.05
C TYR A 153 -0.28 -11.93 11.25
N ARG A 154 0.36 -11.60 12.40
CA ARG A 154 0.26 -12.38 13.64
C ARG A 154 -1.10 -12.23 14.29
N GLU A 155 -1.63 -11.01 14.35
CA GLU A 155 -2.99 -10.77 14.84
C GLU A 155 -4.03 -11.39 13.90
N VAL A 156 -3.83 -11.30 12.58
CA VAL A 156 -4.67 -12.03 11.60
C VAL A 156 -4.63 -13.54 11.89
N ALA A 157 -3.45 -14.10 12.16
CA ALA A 157 -3.30 -15.51 12.52
C ALA A 157 -4.11 -15.86 13.78
N THR A 158 -4.01 -15.05 14.83
CA THR A 158 -4.78 -15.22 16.07
C THR A 158 -6.28 -15.09 15.83
N LEU A 159 -6.72 -14.04 15.12
CA LEU A 159 -8.14 -13.79 14.83
C LEU A 159 -8.78 -14.83 13.91
N THR A 160 -7.99 -15.45 13.04
CA THR A 160 -8.47 -16.49 12.11
C THR A 160 -8.19 -17.92 12.61
N GLY A 161 -7.55 -18.07 13.77
CA GLY A 161 -7.27 -19.36 14.37
C GLY A 161 -6.26 -20.22 13.60
N VAL A 162 -5.32 -19.61 12.87
CA VAL A 162 -4.34 -20.33 12.05
C VAL A 162 -2.89 -19.97 12.45
N PRO A 163 -1.91 -20.84 12.15
CA PRO A 163 -0.50 -20.50 12.38
C PRO A 163 -0.07 -19.23 11.62
N PRO A 164 0.85 -18.42 12.15
CA PRO A 164 1.34 -17.19 11.49
C PRO A 164 1.86 -17.40 10.07
N GLY A 165 2.52 -18.51 9.81
CA GLY A 165 2.97 -18.88 8.45
C GLY A 165 1.82 -19.08 7.47
N THR A 166 0.71 -19.68 7.94
CA THR A 166 -0.52 -19.87 7.13
C THR A 166 -1.19 -18.53 6.83
N ALA A 167 -1.34 -17.65 7.82
CA ALA A 167 -1.90 -16.31 7.62
C ALA A 167 -1.09 -15.51 6.60
N ASN A 168 0.25 -15.52 6.72
CA ASN A 168 1.14 -14.87 5.75
C ASN A 168 1.02 -15.49 4.35
N GLY A 169 0.94 -16.82 4.26
CA GLY A 169 0.70 -17.53 2.99
C GLY A 169 -0.61 -17.14 2.33
N ARG A 170 -1.72 -17.08 3.11
CA ARG A 170 -3.03 -16.63 2.62
C ARG A 170 -2.99 -15.20 2.08
N LEU A 171 -2.35 -14.28 2.81
CA LEU A 171 -2.18 -12.90 2.37
C LEU A 171 -1.36 -12.80 1.06
N ARG A 172 -0.23 -13.52 0.98
CA ARG A 172 0.60 -13.53 -0.23
C ARG A 172 -0.15 -14.06 -1.45
N LEU A 173 -0.89 -15.16 -1.30
CA LEU A 173 -1.69 -15.75 -2.38
C LEU A 173 -2.84 -14.83 -2.79
N ALA A 174 -3.52 -14.21 -1.82
CA ALA A 174 -4.58 -13.24 -2.10
C ALA A 174 -4.07 -12.05 -2.92
N LEU A 175 -2.93 -11.48 -2.52
CA LEU A 175 -2.34 -10.35 -3.23
C LEU A 175 -1.87 -10.71 -4.65
N ALA A 176 -1.33 -11.92 -4.84
CA ALA A 176 -0.99 -12.41 -6.18
C ALA A 176 -2.23 -12.49 -7.07
N LYS A 177 -3.32 -13.11 -6.58
CA LYS A 177 -4.58 -13.18 -7.33
C LYS A 177 -5.19 -11.82 -7.65
N LEU A 178 -5.16 -10.89 -6.67
CA LEU A 178 -5.66 -9.53 -6.90
C LEU A 178 -4.84 -8.81 -7.96
N ARG A 179 -3.52 -8.95 -7.93
CA ARG A 179 -2.65 -8.36 -8.97
C ARG A 179 -2.99 -8.92 -10.35
N ASP A 180 -3.12 -10.24 -10.46
CA ASP A 180 -3.40 -10.91 -11.74
C ASP A 180 -4.79 -10.47 -12.26
N ALA A 181 -5.84 -10.52 -11.43
CA ALA A 181 -7.19 -10.10 -11.80
C ALA A 181 -7.28 -8.63 -12.25
N LEU A 182 -6.50 -7.73 -11.64
CA LEU A 182 -6.51 -6.31 -11.96
C LEU A 182 -5.57 -5.96 -13.13
N SER A 183 -4.57 -6.79 -13.40
CA SER A 183 -3.74 -6.67 -14.60
C SER A 183 -4.52 -7.06 -15.85
N ASP A 184 -5.32 -8.10 -15.78
CA ASP A 184 -6.18 -8.57 -16.87
C ASP A 184 -7.30 -7.56 -17.19
N SER A 185 -7.87 -6.91 -16.17
CA SER A 185 -8.87 -5.84 -16.35
C SER A 185 -8.30 -4.59 -17.03
N SER A 186 -7.01 -4.30 -16.84
CA SER A 186 -6.31 -3.19 -17.50
C SER A 186 -5.93 -3.50 -18.95
N ALA A 187 -5.92 -4.78 -19.34
CA ALA A 187 -5.58 -5.24 -20.69
C ALA A 187 -6.80 -5.38 -21.61
N ALA A 188 -8.02 -5.21 -21.11
CA ALA A 188 -9.22 -5.24 -21.93
C ALA A 188 -9.30 -3.96 -22.80
N PRO A 189 -9.21 -4.05 -24.13
CA PRO A 189 -9.09 -2.87 -24.97
C PRO A 189 -10.40 -2.10 -25.06
N HIS A 190 -10.27 -0.80 -25.18
CA HIS A 190 -11.25 0.23 -25.54
C HIS A 190 -11.93 -0.02 -26.92
N ALA A 191 -12.24 -1.27 -27.27
CA ALA A 191 -12.70 -1.70 -28.59
C ALA A 191 -14.23 -1.77 -28.75
N ALA A 192 -15.02 -1.30 -27.79
CA ALA A 192 -16.49 -1.39 -27.86
C ALA A 192 -17.23 -0.03 -27.95
N ARG A 193 -16.59 1.03 -28.45
CA ARG A 193 -17.25 2.34 -28.62
C ARG A 193 -17.10 2.98 -30.02
N ALA A 194 -16.74 2.21 -31.03
CA ALA A 194 -16.53 2.76 -32.39
C ALA A 194 -17.38 2.09 -33.48
N THR A 195 -18.51 1.45 -33.16
CA THR A 195 -19.38 0.91 -34.21
C THR A 195 -20.87 1.16 -33.88
N SER A 196 -21.25 2.44 -33.80
CA SER A 196 -22.67 2.81 -33.95
C SER A 196 -22.83 4.28 -34.36
N PHE A 197 -22.10 4.70 -35.39
CA PHE A 197 -22.40 5.99 -36.05
C PHE A 197 -22.01 5.94 -37.54
N SER A 198 -22.70 5.06 -38.28
CA SER A 198 -22.71 5.14 -39.78
C SER A 198 -23.78 4.21 -40.30
N GLU A 199 -25.04 4.58 -40.20
CA GLU A 199 -26.10 4.13 -41.09
C GLU A 199 -27.38 4.91 -40.78
N GLU A 200 -27.43 6.16 -41.22
CA GLU A 200 -28.70 6.84 -41.55
C GLU A 200 -28.39 8.16 -42.24
N ALA A 201 -27.99 8.07 -43.52
CA ALA A 201 -28.09 9.18 -44.46
C ALA A 201 -28.05 8.61 -45.86
N THR A 202 -29.16 7.98 -46.31
CA THR A 202 -29.54 7.98 -47.75
C THR A 202 -30.98 7.41 -47.88
N SER A 203 -31.95 8.25 -47.91
CA SER A 203 -33.15 8.19 -48.75
C SER A 203 -33.92 9.51 -48.58
#